data_3fe7ca9d88eae289a53a33406d9a5620
#
_entry.id   3fe7ca9d88eae289a53a33406d9a5620
#
_cell.length_a   1.000
_cell.length_b   1.000
_cell.length_c   1.000
_cell.angle_alpha   90.00
_cell.angle_beta   90.00
_cell.angle_gamma   90.00
#
_symmetry.space_group_name_H-M   'P 1'
#
loop_
_entity.id
_entity.type
_entity.pdbx_description
1 polymer ?
#
loop_
_entity_poly.entity_id
_entity_poly.type
_entity_poly.pdbx_seq_one_letter_code
_entity_poly.pdbx_strand_id
1 'polypeptide(L)'
;MEVFESLKANLVGKNARIVLPEGEEPRILQATKRLVKETEVIPVLLGNPEKIKIYLEIEGIMDGYEVIDPQHYPQFEEMVSALVERRKGKMIEEDVRKVLVEDVNYFGVMLVYLGLVDGMVSGAIHSTASTVRPALQIIKTRPNVTRTSGAFLMVRGTERYLFGDCAININPDAEALAEIAINSAITAKMFGIEPKIAMLSYSTKGSGFGESVDKVVEATKIAHDLRPDLEIDGELQFDAAFVPETAALKAPGSTVAGQANVFIFPGIEAGNIGYKMAERLGGFAAVGPVLQGLNKPVNDLSRGCNADDVYKLTLITAAQAVHQ
;
A
#
# COMPACT_ATOMS: atom_id res chain seq x y z
N MET A 1 -16.98 -3.26 6.58
CA MET A 1 -16.73 -4.41 7.48
C MET A 1 -16.49 -5.69 6.71
N GLU A 2 -17.31 -6.06 5.74
CA GLU A 2 -17.16 -7.30 4.94
C GLU A 2 -15.79 -7.50 4.28
N VAL A 3 -15.13 -6.43 3.78
CA VAL A 3 -13.80 -6.54 3.15
C VAL A 3 -12.77 -7.09 4.13
N PHE A 4 -12.73 -6.56 5.34
CA PHE A 4 -11.74 -6.99 6.34
C PHE A 4 -12.06 -8.38 6.91
N GLU A 5 -13.34 -8.75 6.98
CA GLU A 5 -13.72 -10.13 7.33
C GLU A 5 -13.31 -11.12 6.23
N SER A 6 -13.46 -10.74 4.96
CA SER A 6 -12.97 -11.53 3.83
C SER A 6 -11.44 -11.66 3.84
N LEU A 7 -10.71 -10.55 4.12
CA LEU A 7 -9.25 -10.60 4.25
C LEU A 7 -8.81 -11.52 5.40
N LYS A 8 -9.46 -11.42 6.57
CA LYS A 8 -9.19 -12.31 7.70
C LYS A 8 -9.41 -13.78 7.32
N ALA A 9 -10.52 -14.09 6.68
CA ALA A 9 -10.82 -15.46 6.24
C ALA A 9 -9.75 -16.02 5.28
N ASN A 10 -9.22 -15.20 4.38
CA ASN A 10 -8.16 -15.58 3.45
C ASN A 10 -6.79 -15.78 4.14
N LEU A 11 -6.61 -15.23 5.34
CA LEU A 11 -5.39 -15.34 6.13
C LEU A 11 -5.37 -16.52 7.10
N VAL A 12 -6.50 -17.22 7.27
CA VAL A 12 -6.59 -18.41 8.14
C VAL A 12 -5.59 -19.49 7.69
N GLY A 13 -4.80 -20.02 8.61
CA GLY A 13 -3.76 -21.03 8.37
C GLY A 13 -2.48 -20.49 7.73
N LYS A 14 -2.37 -19.18 7.48
CA LYS A 14 -1.20 -18.59 6.80
C LYS A 14 -0.10 -18.15 7.74
N ASN A 15 -0.44 -17.77 8.97
CA ASN A 15 0.51 -17.30 10.00
C ASN A 15 1.48 -16.24 9.48
N ALA A 16 0.96 -15.30 8.68
CA ALA A 16 1.78 -14.25 8.07
C ALA A 16 2.45 -13.38 9.14
N ARG A 17 3.78 -13.25 9.05
CA ARG A 17 4.61 -12.50 10.01
C ARG A 17 4.83 -11.08 9.49
N ILE A 18 4.26 -10.08 10.15
CA ILE A 18 4.36 -8.68 9.74
C ILE A 18 5.16 -7.88 10.75
N VAL A 19 6.29 -7.31 10.32
CA VAL A 19 7.11 -6.48 11.20
C VAL A 19 6.53 -5.08 11.34
N LEU A 20 6.48 -4.63 12.60
CA LEU A 20 6.02 -3.33 13.05
C LEU A 20 7.19 -2.61 13.72
N PRO A 21 8.00 -1.83 12.97
CA PRO A 21 9.24 -1.23 13.47
C PRO A 21 9.06 -0.29 14.65
N GLU A 22 7.89 0.32 14.79
CA GLU A 22 7.54 1.26 15.86
C GLU A 22 6.88 0.51 17.04
N GLY A 23 7.45 -0.63 17.46
CA GLY A 23 6.82 -1.59 18.35
C GLY A 23 6.51 -1.10 19.77
N GLU A 24 7.12 0.00 20.23
CA GLU A 24 6.82 0.62 21.53
C GLU A 24 5.71 1.69 21.44
N GLU A 25 5.22 2.02 20.25
CA GLU A 25 4.22 3.05 20.04
C GLU A 25 2.82 2.56 20.48
N PRO A 26 2.07 3.31 21.29
CA PRO A 26 0.81 2.84 21.86
C PRO A 26 -0.24 2.37 20.88
N ARG A 27 -0.38 3.02 19.71
CA ARG A 27 -1.32 2.63 18.66
C ARG A 27 -0.94 1.30 18.02
N ILE A 28 0.37 1.04 17.88
CA ILE A 28 0.92 -0.23 17.38
C ILE A 28 0.61 -1.35 18.39
N LEU A 29 0.85 -1.11 19.67
CA LEU A 29 0.57 -2.08 20.74
C LEU A 29 -0.94 -2.38 20.87
N GLN A 30 -1.81 -1.37 20.73
CA GLN A 30 -3.27 -1.57 20.70
C GLN A 30 -3.71 -2.39 19.46
N ALA A 31 -3.14 -2.11 18.29
CA ALA A 31 -3.40 -2.89 17.09
C ALA A 31 -2.91 -4.33 17.24
N THR A 32 -1.73 -4.53 17.83
CA THR A 32 -1.17 -5.87 18.13
C THR A 32 -2.12 -6.71 18.95
N LYS A 33 -2.69 -6.14 20.01
CA LYS A 33 -3.71 -6.80 20.84
C LYS A 33 -4.88 -7.33 20.02
N ARG A 34 -5.36 -6.54 19.06
CA ARG A 34 -6.46 -6.96 18.18
C ARG A 34 -6.01 -8.03 17.18
N LEU A 35 -4.85 -7.87 16.55
CA LEU A 35 -4.30 -8.84 15.61
C LEU A 35 -4.20 -10.23 16.24
N VAL A 36 -3.62 -10.32 17.43
CA VAL A 36 -3.47 -11.58 18.18
C VAL A 36 -4.82 -12.20 18.53
N LYS A 37 -5.81 -11.40 18.93
CA LYS A 37 -7.13 -11.91 19.37
C LYS A 37 -8.07 -12.28 18.23
N GLU A 38 -7.95 -11.59 17.11
CA GLU A 38 -8.95 -11.65 16.03
C GLU A 38 -8.43 -12.34 14.75
N THR A 39 -7.13 -12.68 14.69
CA THR A 39 -6.50 -13.18 13.45
C THR A 39 -5.38 -14.17 13.76
N GLU A 40 -4.84 -14.79 12.72
CA GLU A 40 -3.63 -15.62 12.78
C GLU A 40 -2.39 -14.88 12.24
N VAL A 41 -2.47 -13.57 12.04
CA VAL A 41 -1.31 -12.75 11.69
C VAL A 41 -0.40 -12.63 12.91
N ILE A 42 0.88 -12.85 12.74
CA ILE A 42 1.88 -12.76 13.80
C ILE A 42 2.56 -11.39 13.72
N PRO A 43 2.23 -10.44 14.61
CA PRO A 43 2.95 -9.17 14.70
C PRO A 43 4.38 -9.40 15.23
N VAL A 44 5.38 -8.85 14.52
CA VAL A 44 6.78 -8.86 14.93
C VAL A 44 7.16 -7.43 15.31
N LEU A 45 7.28 -7.16 16.59
CA LEU A 45 7.49 -5.81 17.14
C LEU A 45 9.00 -5.54 17.29
N LEU A 46 9.48 -4.39 16.79
CA LEU A 46 10.85 -3.95 17.05
C LEU A 46 10.88 -3.01 18.25
N GLY A 47 11.81 -3.23 19.17
CA GLY A 47 12.01 -2.39 20.35
C GLY A 47 12.50 -3.14 21.57
N ASN A 48 12.40 -2.51 22.73
CA ASN A 48 12.81 -3.10 23.98
C ASN A 48 11.83 -4.22 24.42
N PRO A 49 12.28 -5.48 24.53
CA PRO A 49 11.40 -6.60 24.84
C PRO A 49 10.70 -6.49 26.19
N GLU A 50 11.36 -5.95 27.21
CA GLU A 50 10.76 -5.81 28.54
C GLU A 50 9.60 -4.82 28.54
N LYS A 51 9.78 -3.65 27.91
CA LYS A 51 8.72 -2.64 27.80
C LYS A 51 7.50 -3.14 27.03
N ILE A 52 7.75 -3.77 25.87
CA ILE A 52 6.68 -4.30 25.02
C ILE A 52 5.90 -5.40 25.75
N LYS A 53 6.60 -6.34 26.37
CA LYS A 53 5.97 -7.44 27.12
C LYS A 53 5.14 -6.95 28.27
N ILE A 54 5.68 -6.04 29.10
CA ILE A 54 4.93 -5.47 30.25
C ILE A 54 3.61 -4.84 29.77
N TYR A 55 3.64 -4.07 28.68
CA TYR A 55 2.41 -3.46 28.16
C TYR A 55 1.41 -4.52 27.70
N LEU A 56 1.82 -5.50 26.92
CA LEU A 56 0.95 -6.54 26.37
C LEU A 56 0.42 -7.47 27.45
N GLU A 57 1.20 -7.81 28.48
CA GLU A 57 0.78 -8.59 29.63
C GLU A 57 -0.31 -7.88 30.44
N ILE A 58 -0.18 -6.56 30.68
CA ILE A 58 -1.22 -5.75 31.33
C ILE A 58 -2.54 -5.80 30.55
N GLU A 59 -2.44 -5.85 29.22
CA GLU A 59 -3.58 -5.95 28.30
C GLU A 59 -4.09 -7.41 28.10
N GLY A 60 -3.49 -8.38 28.82
CA GLY A 60 -3.88 -9.79 28.80
C GLY A 60 -3.43 -10.54 27.55
N ILE A 61 -2.33 -10.12 26.92
CA ILE A 61 -1.70 -10.76 25.78
C ILE A 61 -0.38 -11.38 26.22
N MET A 62 -0.33 -12.72 26.27
CA MET A 62 0.84 -13.46 26.75
C MET A 62 1.66 -14.08 25.61
N ASP A 63 1.06 -14.31 24.46
CA ASP A 63 1.64 -14.97 23.28
C ASP A 63 0.98 -14.48 21.98
N GLY A 64 1.31 -15.10 20.83
CA GLY A 64 0.77 -14.76 19.52
C GLY A 64 1.48 -13.57 18.84
N TYR A 65 2.58 -13.09 19.40
CA TYR A 65 3.43 -12.04 18.84
C TYR A 65 4.91 -12.36 19.06
N GLU A 66 5.77 -11.68 18.32
CA GLU A 66 7.23 -11.76 18.49
C GLU A 66 7.79 -10.37 18.80
N VAL A 67 8.91 -10.34 19.54
CA VAL A 67 9.67 -9.10 19.80
C VAL A 67 11.12 -9.32 19.39
N ILE A 68 11.64 -8.39 18.60
CA ILE A 68 13.05 -8.35 18.20
C ILE A 68 13.66 -7.04 18.72
N ASP A 69 14.76 -7.16 19.47
CA ASP A 69 15.59 -6.03 19.85
C ASP A 69 16.64 -5.78 18.76
N PRO A 70 16.56 -4.69 17.98
CA PRO A 70 17.57 -4.39 16.96
C PRO A 70 19.00 -4.21 17.51
N GLN A 71 19.12 -3.81 18.78
CA GLN A 71 20.43 -3.58 19.42
C GLN A 71 21.11 -4.88 19.87
N HIS A 72 20.33 -5.94 20.06
CA HIS A 72 20.81 -7.24 20.53
C HIS A 72 20.41 -8.37 19.58
N TYR A 73 20.37 -8.08 18.28
CA TYR A 73 19.92 -9.06 17.28
C TYR A 73 21.02 -10.09 16.99
N PRO A 74 20.79 -11.40 17.20
CA PRO A 74 21.83 -12.42 17.09
C PRO A 74 22.49 -12.52 15.70
N GLN A 75 21.70 -12.33 14.62
CA GLN A 75 22.16 -12.41 13.24
C GLN A 75 22.51 -11.01 12.65
N PHE A 76 22.92 -10.06 13.48
CA PHE A 76 23.25 -8.69 13.05
C PHE A 76 24.36 -8.66 11.99
N GLU A 77 25.43 -9.45 12.15
CA GLU A 77 26.54 -9.49 11.19
C GLU A 77 26.13 -10.05 9.82
N GLU A 78 25.25 -11.03 9.80
CA GLU A 78 24.67 -11.56 8.55
C GLU A 78 23.82 -10.50 7.85
N MET A 79 23.03 -9.74 8.61
CA MET A 79 22.22 -8.63 8.11
C MET A 79 23.09 -7.49 7.55
N VAL A 80 24.17 -7.14 8.23
CA VAL A 80 25.18 -6.16 7.74
C VAL A 80 25.74 -6.60 6.41
N SER A 81 26.23 -7.84 6.33
CA SER A 81 26.84 -8.40 5.11
C SER A 81 25.86 -8.39 3.94
N ALA A 82 24.61 -8.78 4.18
CA ALA A 82 23.56 -8.79 3.18
C ALA A 82 23.21 -7.37 2.68
N LEU A 83 23.16 -6.39 3.56
CA LEU A 83 22.88 -5.00 3.16
C LEU A 83 24.05 -4.37 2.41
N VAL A 84 25.30 -4.63 2.82
CA VAL A 84 26.49 -4.20 2.08
C VAL A 84 26.45 -4.72 0.65
N GLU A 85 26.22 -6.02 0.48
CA GLU A 85 26.11 -6.63 -0.87
C GLU A 85 24.92 -6.05 -1.67
N ARG A 86 23.77 -5.88 -1.03
CA ARG A 86 22.56 -5.29 -1.67
C ARG A 86 22.78 -3.86 -2.12
N ARG A 87 23.59 -3.09 -1.38
CA ARG A 87 23.86 -1.66 -1.61
C ARG A 87 25.24 -1.40 -2.23
N LYS A 88 25.88 -2.41 -2.75
CA LYS A 88 27.22 -2.38 -3.31
C LYS A 88 27.51 -1.11 -4.13
N GLY A 89 28.56 -0.40 -3.75
CA GLY A 89 28.96 0.88 -4.34
C GLY A 89 28.09 2.08 -3.97
N LYS A 90 27.08 1.91 -3.10
CA LYS A 90 26.18 3.00 -2.67
C LYS A 90 26.17 3.23 -1.16
N MET A 91 26.66 2.27 -0.37
CA MET A 91 26.86 2.37 1.07
C MET A 91 28.12 1.58 1.44
N ILE A 92 28.95 2.11 2.33
CA ILE A 92 30.06 1.41 2.94
C ILE A 92 29.59 0.66 4.19
N GLU A 93 30.35 -0.32 4.66
CA GLU A 93 29.97 -1.15 5.80
C GLU A 93 29.68 -0.35 7.08
N GLU A 94 30.48 0.70 7.34
CA GLU A 94 30.29 1.58 8.50
C GLU A 94 28.93 2.27 8.48
N ASP A 95 28.52 2.81 7.33
CA ASP A 95 27.19 3.43 7.15
C ASP A 95 26.07 2.40 7.31
N VAL A 96 26.28 1.18 6.80
CA VAL A 96 25.32 0.07 6.94
C VAL A 96 25.11 -0.29 8.40
N ARG A 97 26.19 -0.46 9.16
CA ARG A 97 26.13 -0.75 10.61
C ARG A 97 25.39 0.34 11.36
N LYS A 98 25.72 1.58 11.06
CA LYS A 98 25.09 2.74 11.68
C LYS A 98 23.59 2.79 11.39
N VAL A 99 23.19 2.70 10.13
CA VAL A 99 21.77 2.81 9.76
C VAL A 99 20.94 1.66 10.30
N LEU A 100 21.47 0.44 10.41
CA LEU A 100 20.76 -0.70 10.99
C LEU A 100 20.53 -0.57 12.50
N VAL A 101 21.39 0.16 13.20
CA VAL A 101 21.23 0.42 14.65
C VAL A 101 20.32 1.63 14.90
N GLU A 102 20.43 2.69 14.07
CA GLU A 102 19.76 3.97 14.32
C GLU A 102 18.37 4.08 13.65
N ASP A 103 18.10 3.31 12.61
CA ASP A 103 16.86 3.40 11.82
C ASP A 103 16.12 2.07 11.79
N VAL A 104 15.07 1.97 12.62
CA VAL A 104 14.23 0.78 12.74
C VAL A 104 13.54 0.39 11.42
N ASN A 105 13.34 1.36 10.49
CA ASN A 105 12.75 1.06 9.19
C ASN A 105 13.74 0.32 8.27
N TYR A 106 15.01 0.71 8.28
CA TYR A 106 16.06 -0.06 7.59
C TYR A 106 16.17 -1.47 8.15
N PHE A 107 16.14 -1.61 9.48
CA PHE A 107 16.18 -2.91 10.13
C PHE A 107 14.96 -3.77 9.76
N GLY A 108 13.76 -3.21 9.86
CA GLY A 108 12.52 -3.91 9.50
C GLY A 108 12.47 -4.33 8.02
N VAL A 109 12.88 -3.43 7.11
CA VAL A 109 12.96 -3.75 5.68
C VAL A 109 14.00 -4.85 5.40
N MET A 110 15.09 -4.91 6.15
CA MET A 110 16.07 -6.00 6.04
C MET A 110 15.51 -7.34 6.50
N LEU A 111 14.69 -7.38 7.54
CA LEU A 111 13.98 -8.62 7.94
C LEU A 111 13.07 -9.11 6.81
N VAL A 112 12.34 -8.20 6.14
CA VAL A 112 11.52 -8.53 4.97
C VAL A 112 12.39 -9.04 3.81
N TYR A 113 13.51 -8.35 3.51
CA TYR A 113 14.41 -8.71 2.42
C TYR A 113 15.01 -10.10 2.60
N LEU A 114 15.43 -10.43 3.81
CA LEU A 114 16.00 -11.74 4.17
C LEU A 114 14.94 -12.86 4.24
N GLY A 115 13.65 -12.54 4.15
CA GLY A 115 12.57 -13.53 4.24
C GLY A 115 12.33 -14.03 5.67
N LEU A 116 12.77 -13.28 6.66
CA LEU A 116 12.56 -13.56 8.08
C LEU A 116 11.16 -13.13 8.55
N VAL A 117 10.53 -12.22 7.81
CA VAL A 117 9.13 -11.81 7.93
C VAL A 117 8.54 -11.60 6.53
N ASP A 118 7.21 -11.58 6.43
CA ASP A 118 6.51 -11.57 5.14
C ASP A 118 6.24 -10.15 4.63
N GLY A 119 6.18 -9.17 5.53
CA GLY A 119 5.92 -7.78 5.17
C GLY A 119 6.19 -6.81 6.33
N MET A 120 6.03 -5.50 6.06
CA MET A 120 6.27 -4.44 7.04
C MET A 120 5.17 -3.38 6.98
N VAL A 121 4.78 -2.88 8.15
CA VAL A 121 3.94 -1.67 8.31
C VAL A 121 4.62 -0.72 9.28
N SER A 122 4.86 0.53 8.84
CA SER A 122 5.48 1.58 9.65
C SER A 122 4.88 2.94 9.29
N GLY A 123 5.27 4.03 9.94
CA GLY A 123 4.86 5.41 9.62
C GLY A 123 3.96 6.06 10.67
N ALA A 124 3.66 5.38 11.78
CA ALA A 124 2.88 5.98 12.88
C ALA A 124 3.59 7.19 13.51
N ILE A 125 4.93 7.14 13.60
CA ILE A 125 5.77 8.26 14.09
C ILE A 125 6.81 8.73 13.07
N HIS A 126 7.14 7.91 12.07
CA HIS A 126 8.08 8.25 11.00
C HIS A 126 7.38 8.95 9.82
N SER A 127 8.18 9.63 8.99
CA SER A 127 7.67 10.21 7.74
C SER A 127 7.55 9.14 6.66
N THR A 128 6.64 9.35 5.68
CA THR A 128 6.53 8.51 4.48
C THR A 128 7.90 8.27 3.81
N ALA A 129 8.74 9.31 3.72
CA ALA A 129 10.07 9.17 3.14
C ALA A 129 10.97 8.21 3.96
N SER A 130 10.85 8.19 5.27
CA SER A 130 11.63 7.30 6.16
C SER A 130 11.18 5.85 6.04
N THR A 131 9.91 5.59 5.78
CA THR A 131 9.36 4.25 5.57
C THR A 131 9.63 3.73 4.14
N VAL A 132 9.37 4.58 3.13
CA VAL A 132 9.40 4.16 1.72
C VAL A 132 10.83 4.07 1.17
N ARG A 133 11.74 4.95 1.60
CA ARG A 133 13.13 4.98 1.09
C ARG A 133 13.87 3.65 1.29
N PRO A 134 13.90 3.02 2.48
CA PRO A 134 14.54 1.72 2.66
C PRO A 134 13.90 0.64 1.77
N ALA A 135 12.57 0.63 1.63
CA ALA A 135 11.87 -0.33 0.77
C ALA A 135 12.30 -0.19 -0.70
N LEU A 136 12.33 1.04 -1.24
CA LEU A 136 12.80 1.29 -2.62
C LEU A 136 14.27 0.93 -2.81
N GLN A 137 15.09 1.11 -1.81
CA GLN A 137 16.53 0.83 -1.87
C GLN A 137 16.86 -0.65 -1.78
N ILE A 138 16.12 -1.40 -0.98
CA ILE A 138 16.44 -2.78 -0.58
C ILE A 138 15.49 -3.77 -1.25
N ILE A 139 14.19 -3.64 -1.06
CA ILE A 139 13.18 -4.54 -1.65
C ILE A 139 13.14 -4.33 -3.17
N LYS A 140 13.04 -3.07 -3.61
CA LYS A 140 12.86 -2.63 -4.99
C LYS A 140 11.49 -3.06 -5.56
N THR A 141 11.27 -2.72 -6.81
CA THR A 141 10.06 -3.11 -7.54
C THR A 141 10.12 -4.56 -8.02
N ARG A 142 8.96 -5.14 -8.29
CA ARG A 142 8.82 -6.44 -8.95
C ARG A 142 9.42 -6.39 -10.37
N PRO A 143 9.79 -7.54 -10.96
CA PRO A 143 10.14 -7.61 -12.38
C PRO A 143 9.06 -6.96 -13.25
N ASN A 144 9.46 -6.21 -14.24
CA ASN A 144 8.61 -5.47 -15.18
C ASN A 144 7.75 -4.34 -14.54
N VAL A 145 8.05 -3.94 -13.32
CA VAL A 145 7.48 -2.76 -12.66
C VAL A 145 8.59 -1.74 -12.44
N THR A 146 8.44 -0.55 -12.98
CA THR A 146 9.48 0.48 -12.91
C THR A 146 9.29 1.40 -11.73
N ARG A 147 8.06 1.57 -11.24
CA ARG A 147 7.69 2.53 -10.20
C ARG A 147 6.74 1.94 -9.16
N THR A 148 6.92 2.39 -7.93
CA THR A 148 5.95 2.14 -6.84
C THR A 148 4.87 3.20 -6.89
N SER A 149 3.64 2.82 -6.57
CA SER A 149 2.49 3.74 -6.44
C SER A 149 1.76 3.52 -5.12
N GLY A 150 0.88 4.43 -4.75
CA GLY A 150 0.11 4.36 -3.51
C GLY A 150 -1.39 4.44 -3.77
N ALA A 151 -2.14 3.40 -3.43
CA ALA A 151 -3.58 3.38 -3.59
C ALA A 151 -4.31 3.45 -2.25
N PHE A 152 -5.51 4.04 -2.27
CA PHE A 152 -6.44 4.00 -1.14
C PHE A 152 -7.65 3.14 -1.46
N LEU A 153 -7.95 2.21 -0.56
CA LEU A 153 -9.23 1.52 -0.54
C LEU A 153 -10.26 2.44 0.14
N MET A 154 -11.24 2.89 -0.62
CA MET A 154 -12.33 3.74 -0.15
C MET A 154 -13.54 2.87 0.17
N VAL A 155 -13.99 2.86 1.43
CA VAL A 155 -15.06 1.98 1.92
C VAL A 155 -16.16 2.79 2.59
N ARG A 156 -17.44 2.54 2.18
CA ARG A 156 -18.61 3.10 2.84
C ARG A 156 -19.75 2.07 2.80
N GLY A 157 -20.05 1.46 3.94
CA GLY A 157 -21.03 0.35 3.96
C GLY A 157 -20.54 -0.84 3.13
N THR A 158 -21.27 -1.16 2.05
CA THR A 158 -20.93 -2.19 1.06
C THR A 158 -20.17 -1.65 -0.15
N GLU A 159 -20.11 -0.32 -0.30
CA GLU A 159 -19.40 0.34 -1.40
C GLU A 159 -17.90 0.24 -1.24
N ARG A 160 -17.21 -0.11 -2.30
CA ARG A 160 -15.74 -0.30 -2.33
C ARG A 160 -15.19 0.26 -3.63
N TYR A 161 -14.25 1.17 -3.51
CA TYR A 161 -13.54 1.76 -4.65
C TYR A 161 -12.06 1.78 -4.37
N LEU A 162 -11.24 1.71 -5.42
CA LEU A 162 -9.80 1.89 -5.31
C LEU A 162 -9.39 3.18 -6.02
N PHE A 163 -8.66 4.05 -5.31
CA PHE A 163 -8.14 5.32 -5.80
C PHE A 163 -6.61 5.25 -5.94
N GLY A 164 -6.06 5.41 -7.12
CA GLY A 164 -4.63 5.35 -7.43
C GLY A 164 -4.19 6.43 -8.44
N ASP A 165 -2.99 6.98 -8.41
CA ASP A 165 -2.11 7.15 -7.26
C ASP A 165 -2.49 8.41 -6.49
N CYS A 166 -2.50 8.31 -5.16
CA CYS A 166 -2.89 9.42 -4.30
C CYS A 166 -1.77 9.87 -3.33
N ALA A 167 -0.57 9.24 -3.41
CA ALA A 167 0.42 9.40 -2.35
C ALA A 167 1.90 9.45 -2.79
N ILE A 168 2.28 8.91 -3.94
CA ILE A 168 3.68 8.66 -4.29
C ILE A 168 4.14 9.46 -5.51
N ASN A 169 3.46 9.33 -6.67
CA ASN A 169 3.91 9.93 -7.91
C ASN A 169 3.31 11.32 -8.12
N ILE A 170 4.16 12.35 -8.03
CA ILE A 170 3.71 13.76 -8.10
C ILE A 170 3.12 14.05 -9.48
N ASN A 171 3.87 13.85 -10.54
CA ASN A 171 3.42 14.06 -11.91
C ASN A 171 3.86 12.87 -12.77
N PRO A 172 3.10 11.75 -12.77
CA PRO A 172 3.43 10.57 -13.56
C PRO A 172 3.31 10.88 -15.06
N ASP A 173 4.23 10.32 -15.85
CA ASP A 173 4.12 10.26 -17.31
C ASP A 173 3.09 9.21 -17.75
N ALA A 174 2.88 9.04 -19.04
CA ALA A 174 1.87 8.12 -19.57
C ALA A 174 2.18 6.66 -19.21
N GLU A 175 3.44 6.25 -19.28
CA GLU A 175 3.92 4.93 -18.91
C GLU A 175 3.68 4.65 -17.43
N ALA A 176 3.99 5.62 -16.56
CA ALA A 176 3.76 5.48 -15.13
C ALA A 176 2.26 5.37 -14.80
N LEU A 177 1.40 6.16 -15.46
CA LEU A 177 -0.05 6.06 -15.28
C LEU A 177 -0.60 4.70 -15.71
N ALA A 178 -0.09 4.15 -16.81
CA ALA A 178 -0.45 2.80 -17.26
C ALA A 178 -0.03 1.73 -16.23
N GLU A 179 1.20 1.82 -15.69
CA GLU A 179 1.65 0.92 -14.61
C GLU A 179 0.80 1.06 -13.34
N ILE A 180 0.43 2.29 -12.96
CA ILE A 180 -0.46 2.55 -11.81
C ILE A 180 -1.80 1.86 -12.00
N ALA A 181 -2.39 1.95 -13.20
CA ALA A 181 -3.65 1.30 -13.52
C ALA A 181 -3.55 -0.23 -13.40
N ILE A 182 -2.50 -0.83 -13.97
CA ILE A 182 -2.26 -2.28 -13.95
C ILE A 182 -2.02 -2.77 -12.50
N ASN A 183 -1.21 -2.07 -11.72
CA ASN A 183 -0.97 -2.41 -10.32
C ASN A 183 -2.22 -2.23 -9.46
N SER A 184 -3.05 -1.23 -9.77
CA SER A 184 -4.33 -1.01 -9.10
C SER A 184 -5.35 -2.11 -9.39
N ALA A 185 -5.33 -2.71 -10.60
CA ALA A 185 -6.14 -3.90 -10.90
C ALA A 185 -5.79 -5.08 -9.99
N ILE A 186 -4.49 -5.33 -9.77
CA ILE A 186 -4.02 -6.41 -8.89
C ILE A 186 -4.48 -6.16 -7.46
N THR A 187 -4.31 -4.93 -6.98
CA THR A 187 -4.73 -4.53 -5.63
C THR A 187 -6.26 -4.61 -5.45
N ALA A 188 -7.04 -4.21 -6.45
CA ALA A 188 -8.49 -4.30 -6.42
C ALA A 188 -8.97 -5.76 -6.28
N LYS A 189 -8.39 -6.69 -7.05
CA LYS A 189 -8.69 -8.13 -6.97
C LYS A 189 -8.40 -8.71 -5.59
N MET A 190 -7.32 -8.29 -4.93
CA MET A 190 -7.01 -8.70 -3.55
C MET A 190 -8.13 -8.29 -2.57
N PHE A 191 -8.81 -7.17 -2.83
CA PHE A 191 -9.96 -6.72 -2.04
C PHE A 191 -11.32 -7.31 -2.50
N GLY A 192 -11.29 -8.28 -3.43
CA GLY A 192 -12.51 -8.87 -3.99
C GLY A 192 -13.29 -7.90 -4.87
N ILE A 193 -12.62 -6.91 -5.48
CA ILE A 193 -13.17 -5.98 -6.46
C ILE A 193 -12.78 -6.48 -7.85
N GLU A 194 -13.74 -6.83 -8.70
CA GLU A 194 -13.46 -7.07 -10.11
C GLU A 194 -13.21 -5.70 -10.77
N PRO A 195 -11.99 -5.43 -11.27
CA PRO A 195 -11.59 -4.06 -11.59
C PRO A 195 -12.22 -3.56 -12.89
N LYS A 196 -12.96 -2.46 -12.81
CA LYS A 196 -13.37 -1.60 -13.93
C LYS A 196 -12.65 -0.27 -13.77
N ILE A 197 -11.62 -0.04 -14.59
CA ILE A 197 -10.60 0.98 -14.35
C ILE A 197 -10.88 2.20 -15.22
N ALA A 198 -11.15 3.34 -14.59
CA ALA A 198 -11.29 4.62 -15.26
C ALA A 198 -9.99 5.43 -15.15
N MET A 199 -9.40 5.78 -16.29
CA MET A 199 -8.30 6.72 -16.38
C MET A 199 -8.86 8.14 -16.39
N LEU A 200 -8.73 8.85 -15.25
CA LEU A 200 -9.43 10.11 -15.00
C LEU A 200 -8.76 11.32 -15.67
N SER A 201 -9.62 12.20 -16.16
CA SER A 201 -9.26 13.49 -16.74
C SER A 201 -10.39 14.52 -16.52
N TYR A 202 -10.15 15.78 -16.81
CA TYR A 202 -11.24 16.75 -16.99
C TYR A 202 -11.91 16.65 -18.36
N SER A 203 -11.45 15.76 -19.23
CA SER A 203 -11.99 15.44 -20.55
C SER A 203 -12.65 14.06 -20.56
N THR A 204 -13.65 13.89 -21.42
CA THR A 204 -14.25 12.59 -21.76
C THR A 204 -14.29 12.46 -23.28
N LYS A 205 -13.53 11.49 -23.82
CA LYS A 205 -13.55 11.12 -25.25
C LYS A 205 -13.41 12.32 -26.19
N GLY A 206 -12.39 13.18 -25.91
CA GLY A 206 -12.07 14.34 -26.75
C GLY A 206 -12.88 15.60 -26.45
N SER A 207 -13.61 15.67 -25.32
CA SER A 207 -14.34 16.89 -24.94
C SER A 207 -13.45 18.04 -24.47
N GLY A 208 -12.20 17.77 -24.10
CA GLY A 208 -11.16 18.72 -23.69
C GLY A 208 -9.84 18.45 -24.42
N PHE A 209 -8.92 19.42 -24.34
CA PHE A 209 -7.62 19.37 -25.03
C PHE A 209 -6.50 19.83 -24.12
N GLY A 210 -5.29 19.33 -24.35
CA GLY A 210 -4.08 19.76 -23.66
C GLY A 210 -3.20 18.61 -23.19
N GLU A 211 -1.96 18.90 -22.83
CA GLU A 211 -0.94 17.90 -22.46
C GLU A 211 -1.39 16.91 -21.38
N SER A 212 -2.17 17.38 -20.40
CA SER A 212 -2.71 16.50 -19.35
C SER A 212 -3.77 15.53 -19.86
N VAL A 213 -4.53 15.89 -20.91
CA VAL A 213 -5.49 15.00 -21.58
C VAL A 213 -4.75 14.01 -22.43
N ASP A 214 -3.82 14.49 -23.27
CA ASP A 214 -3.01 13.65 -24.18
C ASP A 214 -2.25 12.58 -23.40
N LYS A 215 -1.69 12.95 -22.24
CA LYS A 215 -1.04 12.01 -21.31
C LYS A 215 -1.97 10.87 -20.88
N VAL A 216 -3.21 11.15 -20.50
CA VAL A 216 -4.17 10.13 -20.05
C VAL A 216 -4.64 9.26 -21.20
N VAL A 217 -4.85 9.84 -22.39
CA VAL A 217 -5.18 9.08 -23.61
C VAL A 217 -4.08 8.09 -23.95
N GLU A 218 -2.81 8.54 -23.96
CA GLU A 218 -1.67 7.69 -24.23
C GLU A 218 -1.49 6.61 -23.16
N ALA A 219 -1.65 6.97 -21.87
CA ALA A 219 -1.60 6.01 -20.76
C ALA A 219 -2.66 4.90 -20.89
N THR A 220 -3.88 5.26 -21.33
CA THR A 220 -4.96 4.30 -21.55
C THR A 220 -4.59 3.32 -22.65
N LYS A 221 -4.02 3.80 -23.75
CA LYS A 221 -3.56 2.97 -24.86
C LYS A 221 -2.44 2.02 -24.43
N ILE A 222 -1.42 2.53 -23.73
CA ILE A 222 -0.32 1.71 -23.21
C ILE A 222 -0.85 0.61 -22.27
N ALA A 223 -1.79 0.94 -21.38
CA ALA A 223 -2.38 -0.03 -20.46
C ALA A 223 -3.14 -1.14 -21.19
N HIS A 224 -3.90 -0.80 -22.26
CA HIS A 224 -4.57 -1.76 -23.11
C HIS A 224 -3.59 -2.68 -23.86
N ASP A 225 -2.51 -2.12 -24.40
CA ASP A 225 -1.49 -2.87 -25.14
C ASP A 225 -0.78 -3.88 -24.22
N LEU A 226 -0.48 -3.46 -22.98
CA LEU A 226 0.18 -4.31 -21.98
C LEU A 226 -0.75 -5.35 -21.35
N ARG A 227 -2.03 -5.02 -21.14
CA ARG A 227 -3.00 -5.85 -20.44
C ARG A 227 -4.38 -5.78 -21.10
N PRO A 228 -4.52 -6.39 -22.30
CA PRO A 228 -5.79 -6.42 -23.05
C PRO A 228 -6.91 -7.22 -22.35
N ASP A 229 -6.55 -7.96 -21.31
CA ASP A 229 -7.48 -8.71 -20.46
C ASP A 229 -8.18 -7.86 -19.40
N LEU A 230 -7.73 -6.61 -19.14
CA LEU A 230 -8.31 -5.73 -18.14
C LEU A 230 -9.35 -4.79 -18.75
N GLU A 231 -10.44 -4.57 -18.05
CA GLU A 231 -11.44 -3.54 -18.38
C GLU A 231 -10.89 -2.16 -17.96
N ILE A 232 -10.23 -1.46 -18.89
CA ILE A 232 -9.65 -0.13 -18.69
C ILE A 232 -10.25 0.80 -19.73
N ASP A 233 -10.68 1.99 -19.35
CA ASP A 233 -11.13 3.02 -20.29
C ASP A 233 -10.72 4.43 -19.85
N GLY A 234 -10.56 5.32 -20.80
CA GLY A 234 -10.13 6.72 -20.62
C GLY A 234 -9.94 7.40 -21.98
N GLU A 235 -9.75 8.69 -22.00
CA GLU A 235 -9.87 9.55 -20.77
C GLU A 235 -11.35 9.77 -20.40
N LEU A 236 -11.64 9.78 -19.11
CA LEU A 236 -12.99 9.95 -18.58
C LEU A 236 -13.01 11.02 -17.47
N GLN A 237 -14.00 11.90 -17.50
CA GLN A 237 -14.36 12.70 -16.33
C GLN A 237 -14.93 11.79 -15.25
N PHE A 238 -14.82 12.20 -13.98
CA PHE A 238 -15.29 11.37 -12.86
C PHE A 238 -16.79 11.09 -12.92
N ASP A 239 -17.61 12.08 -13.31
CA ASP A 239 -19.05 11.90 -13.48
C ASP A 239 -19.40 10.90 -14.60
N ALA A 240 -18.66 10.92 -15.72
CA ALA A 240 -18.82 9.94 -16.78
C ALA A 240 -18.34 8.54 -16.38
N ALA A 241 -17.27 8.45 -15.57
CA ALA A 241 -16.77 7.17 -15.07
C ALA A 241 -17.72 6.52 -14.05
N PHE A 242 -18.42 7.33 -13.25
CA PHE A 242 -19.16 6.87 -12.08
C PHE A 242 -20.70 6.82 -12.26
N VAL A 243 -21.28 7.80 -12.99
CA VAL A 243 -22.74 7.94 -13.12
C VAL A 243 -23.23 7.35 -14.44
N PRO A 244 -24.10 6.29 -14.40
CA PRO A 244 -24.54 5.60 -15.61
C PRO A 244 -25.21 6.49 -16.65
N GLU A 245 -26.04 7.44 -16.22
CA GLU A 245 -26.74 8.38 -17.09
C GLU A 245 -25.78 9.32 -17.81
N THR A 246 -24.73 9.78 -17.11
CA THR A 246 -23.68 10.62 -17.69
C THR A 246 -22.84 9.82 -18.68
N ALA A 247 -22.52 8.57 -18.33
CA ALA A 247 -21.78 7.67 -19.21
C ALA A 247 -22.49 7.42 -20.54
N ALA A 248 -23.80 7.19 -20.49
CA ALA A 248 -24.61 6.96 -21.68
C ALA A 248 -24.57 8.14 -22.67
N LEU A 249 -24.42 9.37 -22.15
CA LEU A 249 -24.32 10.59 -22.95
C LEU A 249 -22.90 10.87 -23.44
N LYS A 250 -21.88 10.72 -22.56
CA LYS A 250 -20.51 11.19 -22.81
C LYS A 250 -19.58 10.11 -23.35
N ALA A 251 -19.84 8.84 -23.04
CA ALA A 251 -19.00 7.70 -23.42
C ALA A 251 -19.84 6.48 -23.86
N PRO A 252 -20.75 6.64 -24.86
CA PRO A 252 -21.59 5.54 -25.31
C PRO A 252 -20.76 4.37 -25.81
N GLY A 253 -21.09 3.15 -25.38
CA GLY A 253 -20.39 1.92 -25.77
C GLY A 253 -19.17 1.57 -24.89
N SER A 254 -18.80 2.40 -23.92
CA SER A 254 -17.78 2.04 -22.93
C SER A 254 -18.28 0.93 -21.99
N THR A 255 -17.42 -0.09 -21.73
CA THR A 255 -17.72 -1.15 -20.76
C THR A 255 -17.34 -0.76 -19.32
N VAL A 256 -16.68 0.38 -19.14
CA VAL A 256 -16.19 0.90 -17.86
C VAL A 256 -17.00 2.12 -17.39
N ALA A 257 -17.30 3.04 -18.30
CA ALA A 257 -18.00 4.27 -17.95
C ALA A 257 -19.35 3.98 -17.28
N GLY A 258 -19.68 4.73 -16.23
CA GLY A 258 -20.89 4.59 -15.44
C GLY A 258 -20.88 3.44 -14.44
N GLN A 259 -19.82 2.63 -14.39
CA GLN A 259 -19.70 1.50 -13.47
C GLN A 259 -18.27 1.28 -12.99
N ALA A 260 -17.39 2.30 -13.15
CA ALA A 260 -16.02 2.23 -12.69
C ALA A 260 -15.94 2.08 -11.17
N ASN A 261 -14.99 1.26 -10.72
CA ASN A 261 -14.72 1.01 -9.31
C ASN A 261 -13.22 1.16 -8.95
N VAL A 262 -12.37 1.37 -9.97
CA VAL A 262 -10.96 1.74 -9.83
C VAL A 262 -10.75 3.05 -10.57
N PHE A 263 -10.27 4.08 -9.86
CA PHE A 263 -10.09 5.42 -10.40
C PHE A 263 -8.63 5.80 -10.37
N ILE A 264 -8.04 6.06 -11.56
CA ILE A 264 -6.64 6.43 -11.71
C ILE A 264 -6.57 7.93 -11.97
N PHE A 265 -5.93 8.64 -11.05
CA PHE A 265 -5.81 10.10 -11.09
C PHE A 265 -4.59 10.54 -11.92
N PRO A 266 -4.71 11.63 -12.71
CA PRO A 266 -3.64 12.07 -13.61
C PRO A 266 -2.42 12.66 -12.91
N GLY A 267 -2.49 12.89 -11.61
CA GLY A 267 -1.41 13.42 -10.78
C GLY A 267 -1.81 13.46 -9.31
N ILE A 268 -0.81 13.66 -8.45
CA ILE A 268 -0.98 13.54 -6.99
C ILE A 268 -1.95 14.58 -6.42
N GLU A 269 -2.00 15.79 -6.97
CA GLU A 269 -2.91 16.83 -6.50
C GLU A 269 -4.37 16.38 -6.64
N ALA A 270 -4.74 15.85 -7.81
CA ALA A 270 -6.09 15.35 -8.05
C ALA A 270 -6.40 14.16 -7.15
N GLY A 271 -5.49 13.19 -7.05
CA GLY A 271 -5.67 11.99 -6.24
C GLY A 271 -5.74 12.29 -4.74
N ASN A 272 -4.79 13.09 -4.22
CA ASN A 272 -4.71 13.43 -2.80
C ASN A 272 -5.88 14.30 -2.34
N ILE A 273 -6.28 15.29 -3.13
CA ILE A 273 -7.46 16.12 -2.85
C ILE A 273 -8.73 15.25 -2.96
N GLY A 274 -8.83 14.46 -4.02
CA GLY A 274 -10.01 13.63 -4.32
C GLY A 274 -10.34 12.65 -3.21
N TYR A 275 -9.37 11.84 -2.74
CA TYR A 275 -9.64 10.87 -1.69
C TYR A 275 -10.01 11.55 -0.35
N LYS A 276 -9.36 12.68 0.00
CA LYS A 276 -9.69 13.43 1.21
C LYS A 276 -11.09 14.05 1.15
N MET A 277 -11.50 14.55 -0.01
CA MET A 277 -12.88 15.02 -0.20
C MET A 277 -13.89 13.89 -0.07
N ALA A 278 -13.64 12.74 -0.69
CA ALA A 278 -14.48 11.57 -0.55
C ALA A 278 -14.56 11.08 0.91
N GLU A 279 -13.44 11.10 1.64
CA GLU A 279 -13.38 10.77 3.06
C GLU A 279 -14.19 11.77 3.90
N ARG A 280 -13.88 13.06 3.82
CA ARG A 280 -14.42 14.08 4.73
C ARG A 280 -15.84 14.52 4.39
N LEU A 281 -16.18 14.64 3.11
CA LEU A 281 -17.49 15.07 2.63
C LEU A 281 -18.38 13.88 2.28
N GLY A 282 -17.79 12.82 1.72
CA GLY A 282 -18.53 11.64 1.25
C GLY A 282 -18.72 10.57 2.33
N GLY A 283 -18.07 10.67 3.48
CA GLY A 283 -18.19 9.70 4.59
C GLY A 283 -17.55 8.34 4.30
N PHE A 284 -16.60 8.27 3.36
CA PHE A 284 -15.82 7.07 3.14
C PHE A 284 -14.70 6.92 4.17
N ALA A 285 -14.42 5.70 4.58
CA ALA A 285 -13.16 5.38 5.22
C ALA A 285 -12.09 5.20 4.14
N ALA A 286 -11.01 5.97 4.23
CA ALA A 286 -9.85 5.87 3.33
C ALA A 286 -8.77 4.99 4.00
N VAL A 287 -8.60 3.76 3.52
CA VAL A 287 -7.61 2.82 4.07
C VAL A 287 -6.40 2.76 3.15
N GLY A 288 -5.25 3.17 3.69
CA GLY A 288 -4.01 3.27 2.91
C GLY A 288 -3.06 4.37 3.42
N PRO A 289 -2.05 4.77 2.62
CA PRO A 289 -1.82 4.24 1.27
C PRO A 289 -1.30 2.80 1.28
N VAL A 290 -1.88 1.96 0.44
CA VAL A 290 -1.37 0.63 0.13
C VAL A 290 -0.31 0.79 -0.96
N LEU A 291 0.94 0.46 -0.65
CA LEU A 291 2.02 0.54 -1.64
C LEU A 291 1.94 -0.61 -2.64
N GLN A 292 2.05 -0.24 -3.90
CA GLN A 292 1.93 -1.15 -5.04
C GLN A 292 3.25 -1.25 -5.80
N GLY A 293 3.50 -2.40 -6.42
CA GLY A 293 4.65 -2.58 -7.30
C GLY A 293 5.94 -3.01 -6.60
N LEU A 294 6.01 -3.05 -5.28
CA LEU A 294 7.18 -3.58 -4.53
C LEU A 294 7.28 -5.10 -4.67
N ASN A 295 8.51 -5.61 -4.66
CA ASN A 295 8.79 -7.05 -4.74
C ASN A 295 8.38 -7.84 -3.48
N LYS A 296 8.27 -7.16 -2.33
CA LYS A 296 7.66 -7.65 -1.08
C LYS A 296 6.88 -6.52 -0.42
N PRO A 297 5.81 -6.81 0.34
CA PRO A 297 4.93 -5.78 0.86
C PRO A 297 5.59 -4.97 1.98
N VAL A 298 5.62 -3.66 1.77
CA VAL A 298 5.95 -2.66 2.77
C VAL A 298 4.91 -1.56 2.63
N ASN A 299 4.22 -1.22 3.71
CA ASN A 299 3.19 -0.18 3.69
C ASN A 299 3.48 0.92 4.71
N ASP A 300 3.00 2.13 4.40
CA ASP A 300 3.21 3.35 5.16
C ASP A 300 1.91 3.84 5.81
N LEU A 301 1.98 4.13 7.09
CA LEU A 301 0.90 4.75 7.85
C LEU A 301 0.95 6.28 7.75
N SER A 302 -0.19 6.91 7.88
CA SER A 302 -0.20 8.35 8.23
C SER A 302 0.21 8.54 9.70
N ARG A 303 0.99 9.56 10.01
CA ARG A 303 1.29 9.95 11.40
C ARG A 303 0.05 10.28 12.23
N GLY A 304 -1.04 10.64 11.55
CA GLY A 304 -2.36 10.83 12.17
C GLY A 304 -3.21 9.58 12.27
N CYS A 305 -2.68 8.38 12.00
CA CYS A 305 -3.40 7.12 12.10
C CYS A 305 -3.84 6.83 13.54
N ASN A 306 -4.86 6.02 13.68
CA ASN A 306 -5.27 5.41 14.93
C ASN A 306 -4.95 3.89 14.95
N ALA A 307 -5.22 3.20 16.04
CA ALA A 307 -4.96 1.76 16.17
C ALA A 307 -5.76 0.90 15.17
N ASP A 308 -6.94 1.36 14.75
CA ASP A 308 -7.75 0.66 13.75
C ASP A 308 -7.12 0.75 12.35
N ASP A 309 -6.51 1.89 12.02
CA ASP A 309 -5.76 2.05 10.77
C ASP A 309 -4.53 1.13 10.74
N VAL A 310 -3.78 1.04 11.83
CA VAL A 310 -2.65 0.11 11.98
C VAL A 310 -3.12 -1.33 11.77
N TYR A 311 -4.18 -1.73 12.48
CA TYR A 311 -4.77 -3.06 12.37
C TYR A 311 -5.16 -3.40 10.92
N LYS A 312 -5.90 -2.53 10.27
CA LYS A 312 -6.37 -2.71 8.89
C LYS A 312 -5.21 -2.79 7.89
N LEU A 313 -4.23 -1.89 8.00
CA LEU A 313 -3.09 -1.89 7.09
C LEU A 313 -2.19 -3.11 7.30
N THR A 314 -2.09 -3.62 8.53
CA THR A 314 -1.38 -4.88 8.81
C THR A 314 -2.07 -6.07 8.16
N LEU A 315 -3.40 -6.16 8.21
CA LEU A 315 -4.17 -7.19 7.50
C LEU A 315 -3.97 -7.13 5.97
N ILE A 316 -3.98 -5.90 5.42
CA ILE A 316 -3.73 -5.68 3.99
C ILE A 316 -2.31 -6.15 3.62
N THR A 317 -1.32 -5.80 4.43
CA THR A 317 0.08 -6.19 4.21
C THR A 317 0.24 -7.71 4.26
N ALA A 318 -0.41 -8.37 5.21
CA ALA A 318 -0.44 -9.83 5.29
C ALA A 318 -1.11 -10.46 4.05
N ALA A 319 -2.24 -9.88 3.59
CA ALA A 319 -2.89 -10.35 2.37
C ALA A 319 -2.02 -10.15 1.13
N GLN A 320 -1.32 -9.02 1.00
CA GLN A 320 -0.34 -8.81 -0.08
C GLN A 320 0.76 -9.88 -0.06
N ALA A 321 1.27 -10.24 1.13
CA ALA A 321 2.33 -11.23 1.28
C ALA A 321 1.88 -12.65 0.87
N VAL A 322 0.62 -12.99 1.12
CA VAL A 322 0.05 -14.32 0.79
C VAL A 322 -0.30 -14.44 -0.69
N HIS A 323 -0.58 -13.32 -1.38
CA HIS A 323 -0.97 -13.30 -2.80
C HIS A 323 0.20 -13.04 -3.77
N GLN A 324 1.42 -12.81 -3.26
CA GLN A 324 2.66 -12.71 -4.05
C GLN A 324 3.33 -14.05 -4.24
#